data_7d98705055f6a342fd2f9d27ec6d2085
#
_entry.id   7d98705055f6a342fd2f9d27ec6d2085
#
_cell.length_a   1.000
_cell.length_b   1.000
_cell.length_c   1.000
_cell.angle_alpha   90.00
_cell.angle_beta   90.00
_cell.angle_gamma   90.00
#
_symmetry.space_group_name_H-M   'P 1'
#
loop_
_entity.id
_entity.type
_entity.pdbx_description
1 polymer ?
#
loop_
_entity_poly.entity_id
_entity_poly.type
_entity_poly.pdbx_seq_one_letter_code
_entity_poly.pdbx_strand_id
1 'polypeptide(L)'
;MSDVGGDIRGYNLFAYCMNNPVNMSDHTGNWPSWATKLVAAVAVVAVVAAVAAITVATAGAGTAAAVIAVGAAKGAAIGLVTGAATGAGTAAVNHRVSTGSWEGADKAALEGAGDGALSGAITGAVTGAARGATKVAQAAKAWDSGTFKSGYQSMKYHYNKHVVSEGLTKGNNVLKYTQDAVSFANRNSSVLKYTYNYNYGNASWNLTYSTGQGGMFTSAGKILTFWYR
;
A
#
# COMPACT_ATOMS: atom_id res chain seq x y z
N MET A 1 -12.80 41.58 26.42
CA MET A 1 -12.91 41.24 25.01
C MET A 1 -11.52 41.43 24.44
N SER A 2 -10.76 40.33 24.24
CA SER A 2 -9.48 40.44 23.57
C SER A 2 -9.77 40.61 22.11
N ASP A 3 -9.20 41.65 21.55
CA ASP A 3 -9.23 42.00 20.14
C ASP A 3 -8.66 40.86 19.32
N VAL A 4 -9.51 40.14 18.62
CA VAL A 4 -9.15 38.97 17.78
C VAL A 4 -8.72 39.48 16.41
N GLY A 5 -7.99 40.59 16.38
CA GLY A 5 -7.21 41.11 15.24
C GLY A 5 -7.67 40.74 13.85
N GLY A 6 -8.92 41.06 13.46
CA GLY A 6 -9.36 40.98 12.06
C GLY A 6 -9.62 39.56 11.51
N ASP A 7 -9.58 38.50 12.32
CA ASP A 7 -9.91 37.16 11.87
C ASP A 7 -11.43 37.00 11.71
N ILE A 8 -11.88 36.74 10.48
CA ILE A 8 -13.28 36.50 10.11
C ILE A 8 -13.96 35.45 11.00
N ARG A 9 -13.20 34.51 11.54
CA ARG A 9 -13.70 33.47 12.48
C ARG A 9 -14.16 34.03 13.82
N GLY A 10 -13.62 35.19 14.23
CA GLY A 10 -14.06 35.90 15.43
C GLY A 10 -15.46 36.52 15.31
N TYR A 11 -15.96 36.70 14.09
CA TYR A 11 -17.29 37.26 13.82
C TYR A 11 -18.34 36.22 13.48
N ASN A 12 -17.93 34.96 13.25
CA ASN A 12 -18.87 33.88 12.93
C ASN A 12 -19.16 33.03 14.16
N LEU A 13 -20.17 33.39 14.91
CA LEU A 13 -20.63 32.64 16.07
C LEU A 13 -21.02 31.19 15.77
N PHE A 14 -21.36 30.89 14.52
CA PHE A 14 -21.70 29.52 14.09
C PHE A 14 -20.46 28.66 13.79
N ALA A 15 -19.30 29.28 13.58
CA ALA A 15 -18.03 28.55 13.43
C ALA A 15 -17.35 28.26 14.79
N TYR A 16 -17.85 28.87 15.87
CA TYR A 16 -17.30 28.66 17.21
C TYR A 16 -17.48 27.19 17.63
N CYS A 17 -16.39 26.58 18.07
CA CYS A 17 -16.35 25.18 18.48
C CYS A 17 -16.95 24.21 17.44
N MET A 18 -16.78 24.48 16.15
CA MET A 18 -17.29 23.62 15.04
C MET A 18 -18.81 23.42 15.13
N ASN A 19 -19.56 24.44 15.51
CA ASN A 19 -20.99 24.42 15.74
C ASN A 19 -21.46 23.54 16.92
N ASN A 20 -20.56 23.18 17.83
CA ASN A 20 -20.89 22.43 19.05
C ASN A 20 -20.38 23.14 20.31
N PRO A 21 -20.87 24.35 20.63
CA PRO A 21 -20.39 25.14 21.77
C PRO A 21 -20.78 24.56 23.14
N VAL A 22 -21.68 23.58 23.16
CA VAL A 22 -22.12 22.91 24.42
C VAL A 22 -21.07 21.92 24.92
N ASN A 23 -20.40 21.22 24.00
CA ASN A 23 -19.44 20.15 24.30
C ASN A 23 -17.98 20.55 24.04
N MET A 24 -17.74 21.70 23.44
CA MET A 24 -16.39 22.20 23.15
C MET A 24 -16.21 23.61 23.65
N SER A 25 -15.05 23.89 24.25
CA SER A 25 -14.62 25.27 24.56
C SER A 25 -13.35 25.56 23.78
N ASP A 26 -13.39 26.64 23.01
CA ASP A 26 -12.21 27.15 22.33
C ASP A 26 -11.66 28.36 23.10
N HIS A 27 -10.71 28.14 23.96
CA HIS A 27 -10.08 29.18 24.78
C HIS A 27 -9.16 30.10 24.00
N THR A 28 -8.79 29.73 22.76
CA THR A 28 -7.78 30.43 21.98
C THR A 28 -8.28 30.88 20.61
N GLY A 29 -9.51 30.53 20.22
CA GLY A 29 -10.07 30.77 18.90
C GLY A 29 -9.45 29.88 17.80
N ASN A 30 -8.67 28.86 18.20
CA ASN A 30 -8.02 27.89 17.30
C ASN A 30 -8.78 26.57 17.25
N TRP A 31 -8.50 25.79 16.19
CA TRP A 31 -9.03 24.43 16.09
C TRP A 31 -8.57 23.58 17.29
N PRO A 32 -9.46 22.74 17.84
CA PRO A 32 -9.06 21.78 18.87
C PRO A 32 -7.88 20.93 18.41
N SER A 33 -6.97 20.59 19.32
CA SER A 33 -5.75 19.85 18.99
C SER A 33 -6.02 18.52 18.29
N TRP A 34 -7.05 17.81 18.69
CA TRP A 34 -7.46 16.55 18.04
C TRP A 34 -7.87 16.76 16.56
N ALA A 35 -8.55 17.87 16.26
CA ALA A 35 -8.99 18.17 14.90
C ALA A 35 -7.77 18.49 13.99
N THR A 36 -6.81 19.25 14.50
CA THR A 36 -5.54 19.50 13.79
C THR A 36 -4.79 18.19 13.49
N LYS A 37 -4.72 17.28 14.46
CA LYS A 37 -4.08 15.97 14.30
C LYS A 37 -4.82 15.10 13.29
N LEU A 38 -6.16 15.13 13.31
CA LEU A 38 -6.96 14.40 12.34
C LEU A 38 -6.76 14.93 10.91
N VAL A 39 -6.74 16.24 10.73
CA VAL A 39 -6.45 16.87 9.43
C VAL A 39 -5.04 16.49 8.96
N ALA A 40 -4.05 16.52 9.85
CA ALA A 40 -2.71 16.06 9.53
C ALA A 40 -2.67 14.58 9.12
N ALA A 41 -3.41 13.72 9.79
CA ALA A 41 -3.51 12.29 9.43
C ALA A 41 -4.13 12.09 8.05
N VAL A 42 -5.19 12.82 7.73
CA VAL A 42 -5.82 12.80 6.40
C VAL A 42 -4.84 13.32 5.33
N ALA A 43 -4.09 14.38 5.63
CA ALA A 43 -3.06 14.90 4.73
C ALA A 43 -1.96 13.86 4.43
N VAL A 44 -1.51 13.10 5.45
CA VAL A 44 -0.56 12.00 5.25
C VAL A 44 -1.13 10.97 4.28
N VAL A 45 -2.38 10.54 4.46
CA VAL A 45 -3.03 9.58 3.55
C VAL A 45 -3.13 10.15 2.14
N ALA A 46 -3.52 11.41 2.00
CA ALA A 46 -3.64 12.08 0.70
C ALA A 46 -2.29 12.17 -0.04
N VAL A 47 -1.22 12.54 0.66
CA VAL A 47 0.13 12.60 0.08
C VAL A 47 0.61 11.21 -0.35
N VAL A 48 0.45 10.20 0.51
CA VAL A 48 0.85 8.82 0.17
C VAL A 48 0.02 8.28 -1.01
N ALA A 49 -1.27 8.59 -1.08
CA ALA A 49 -2.14 8.22 -2.20
C ALA A 49 -1.72 8.93 -3.50
N ALA A 50 -1.38 10.22 -3.43
CA ALA A 50 -0.88 10.97 -4.58
C ALA A 50 0.45 10.40 -5.10
N VAL A 51 1.39 10.07 -4.22
CA VAL A 51 2.65 9.41 -4.58
C VAL A 51 2.37 8.06 -5.24
N ALA A 52 1.43 7.27 -4.71
CA ALA A 52 1.03 6.01 -5.33
C ALA A 52 0.43 6.21 -6.73
N ALA A 53 -0.43 7.20 -6.91
CA ALA A 53 -1.03 7.53 -8.21
C ALA A 53 0.04 7.97 -9.23
N ILE A 54 0.97 8.84 -8.84
CA ILE A 54 2.10 9.27 -9.67
C ILE A 54 2.97 8.06 -10.05
N THR A 55 3.28 7.19 -9.09
CA THR A 55 4.08 5.99 -9.34
C THR A 55 3.40 5.06 -10.32
N VAL A 56 2.08 4.87 -10.21
CA VAL A 56 1.29 4.10 -11.17
C VAL A 56 1.31 4.74 -12.55
N ALA A 57 1.15 6.05 -12.63
CA ALA A 57 1.14 6.78 -13.88
C ALA A 57 2.49 6.76 -14.61
N THR A 58 3.59 6.90 -13.86
CA THR A 58 4.95 7.01 -14.44
C THR A 58 5.63 5.66 -14.67
N ALA A 59 5.48 4.73 -13.75
CA ALA A 59 6.14 3.42 -13.79
C ALA A 59 5.23 2.30 -14.33
N GLY A 60 3.95 2.56 -14.51
CA GLY A 60 2.93 1.58 -14.91
C GLY A 60 2.31 0.86 -13.70
N ALA A 61 1.00 0.63 -13.77
CA ALA A 61 0.17 0.11 -12.66
C ALA A 61 0.62 -1.25 -12.10
N GLY A 62 1.26 -2.06 -12.93
CA GLY A 62 1.67 -3.42 -12.57
C GLY A 62 3.09 -3.56 -12.05
N THR A 63 3.88 -2.50 -12.04
CA THR A 63 5.30 -2.57 -11.66
C THR A 63 5.49 -2.83 -10.16
N ALA A 64 6.68 -3.28 -9.81
CA ALA A 64 7.05 -3.47 -8.40
C ALA A 64 6.94 -2.18 -7.58
N ALA A 65 7.32 -1.04 -8.15
CA ALA A 65 7.20 0.26 -7.51
C ALA A 65 5.73 0.62 -7.22
N ALA A 66 4.85 0.40 -8.19
CA ALA A 66 3.42 0.62 -8.02
C ALA A 66 2.81 -0.29 -6.94
N VAL A 67 3.21 -1.57 -6.90
CA VAL A 67 2.76 -2.52 -5.85
C VAL A 67 3.14 -2.02 -4.45
N ILE A 68 4.37 -1.53 -4.28
CA ILE A 68 4.85 -0.99 -3.01
C ILE A 68 4.08 0.29 -2.64
N ALA A 69 3.95 1.22 -3.58
CA ALA A 69 3.27 2.50 -3.36
C ALA A 69 1.78 2.33 -3.03
N VAL A 70 1.07 1.45 -3.74
CA VAL A 70 -0.32 1.10 -3.43
C VAL A 70 -0.43 0.40 -2.07
N GLY A 71 0.56 -0.43 -1.72
CA GLY A 71 0.67 -1.03 -0.40
C GLY A 71 0.76 0.01 0.71
N ALA A 72 1.61 1.04 0.53
CA ALA A 72 1.74 2.16 1.45
C ALA A 72 0.43 2.94 1.60
N ALA A 73 -0.23 3.29 0.48
CA ALA A 73 -1.48 4.04 0.51
C ALA A 73 -2.61 3.28 1.24
N LYS A 74 -2.78 2.00 0.95
CA LYS A 74 -3.74 1.15 1.67
C LYS A 74 -3.40 1.03 3.15
N GLY A 75 -2.14 0.86 3.48
CA GLY A 75 -1.66 0.79 4.85
C GLY A 75 -1.95 2.08 5.62
N ALA A 76 -1.68 3.25 5.01
CA ALA A 76 -1.97 4.55 5.60
C ALA A 76 -3.46 4.73 5.90
N ALA A 77 -4.34 4.41 4.94
CA ALA A 77 -5.78 4.53 5.11
C ALA A 77 -6.33 3.60 6.22
N ILE A 78 -5.90 2.34 6.23
CA ILE A 78 -6.28 1.39 7.29
C ILE A 78 -5.74 1.85 8.64
N GLY A 79 -4.47 2.27 8.68
CA GLY A 79 -3.82 2.75 9.90
C GLY A 79 -4.49 3.98 10.49
N LEU A 80 -4.94 4.93 9.66
CA LEU A 80 -5.70 6.09 10.11
C LEU A 80 -6.96 5.66 10.86
N VAL A 81 -7.80 4.81 10.25
CA VAL A 81 -9.08 4.39 10.83
C VAL A 81 -8.89 3.55 12.09
N THR A 82 -8.01 2.55 12.03
CA THR A 82 -7.75 1.67 13.17
C THR A 82 -7.04 2.41 14.29
N GLY A 83 -6.11 3.30 13.97
CA GLY A 83 -5.41 4.14 14.95
C GLY A 83 -6.36 5.10 15.65
N ALA A 84 -7.25 5.76 14.90
CA ALA A 84 -8.27 6.63 15.49
C ALA A 84 -9.17 5.88 16.48
N ALA A 85 -9.71 4.73 16.07
CA ALA A 85 -10.59 3.92 16.91
C ALA A 85 -9.89 3.41 18.17
N THR A 86 -8.65 2.90 18.02
CA THR A 86 -7.86 2.38 19.14
C THR A 86 -7.44 3.50 20.09
N GLY A 87 -6.99 4.63 19.53
CA GLY A 87 -6.58 5.80 20.30
C GLY A 87 -7.74 6.38 21.11
N ALA A 88 -8.92 6.51 20.50
CA ALA A 88 -10.13 6.95 21.17
C ALA A 88 -10.49 6.04 22.36
N GLY A 89 -10.58 4.73 22.10
CA GLY A 89 -10.95 3.76 23.14
C GLY A 89 -9.95 3.71 24.27
N THR A 90 -8.65 3.70 23.96
CA THR A 90 -7.58 3.70 24.97
C THR A 90 -7.61 4.96 25.83
N ALA A 91 -7.76 6.13 25.21
CA ALA A 91 -7.78 7.40 25.92
C ALA A 91 -9.01 7.53 26.84
N ALA A 92 -10.20 7.11 26.37
CA ALA A 92 -11.40 7.10 27.19
C ALA A 92 -11.27 6.17 28.41
N VAL A 93 -10.75 4.96 28.20
CA VAL A 93 -10.52 4.00 29.30
C VAL A 93 -9.47 4.52 30.27
N ASN A 94 -8.35 5.05 29.80
CA ASN A 94 -7.31 5.63 30.63
C ASN A 94 -7.85 6.81 31.44
N HIS A 95 -8.68 7.67 30.84
CA HIS A 95 -9.37 8.75 31.58
C HIS A 95 -10.23 8.20 32.72
N ARG A 96 -11.06 7.19 32.45
CA ARG A 96 -11.89 6.53 33.47
C ARG A 96 -11.06 5.92 34.59
N VAL A 97 -9.96 5.28 34.27
CA VAL A 97 -9.07 4.64 35.24
C VAL A 97 -8.38 5.71 36.13
N SER A 98 -7.93 6.80 35.51
CA SER A 98 -7.17 7.84 36.22
C SER A 98 -8.05 8.77 37.07
N THR A 99 -9.27 9.07 36.61
CA THR A 99 -10.16 10.03 37.28
C THR A 99 -11.26 9.38 38.14
N GLY A 100 -11.52 8.09 37.95
CA GLY A 100 -12.63 7.39 38.55
C GLY A 100 -14.00 7.75 37.95
N SER A 101 -14.06 8.61 36.90
CA SER A 101 -15.30 9.11 36.28
C SER A 101 -15.28 8.98 34.76
N TRP A 102 -16.45 8.87 34.13
CA TRP A 102 -16.61 8.98 32.68
C TRP A 102 -16.82 10.42 32.21
N GLU A 103 -16.97 11.38 33.12
CA GLU A 103 -17.12 12.79 32.82
C GLU A 103 -15.82 13.30 32.15
N GLY A 104 -15.93 13.85 30.94
CA GLY A 104 -14.76 14.27 30.12
C GLY A 104 -14.05 13.16 29.34
N ALA A 105 -14.51 11.91 29.43
CA ALA A 105 -13.96 10.81 28.65
C ALA A 105 -14.17 10.99 27.14
N ASP A 106 -15.19 11.72 26.71
CA ASP A 106 -15.46 12.13 25.35
C ASP A 106 -14.34 13.01 24.78
N LYS A 107 -13.88 14.01 25.55
CA LYS A 107 -12.74 14.85 25.18
C LYS A 107 -11.45 14.04 25.09
N ALA A 108 -11.20 13.18 26.07
CA ALA A 108 -10.05 12.29 26.06
C ALA A 108 -10.08 11.35 24.85
N ALA A 109 -11.26 10.82 24.50
CA ALA A 109 -11.44 9.99 23.31
C ALA A 109 -11.12 10.75 22.02
N LEU A 110 -11.57 11.99 21.88
CA LEU A 110 -11.28 12.83 20.70
C LEU A 110 -9.79 13.12 20.55
N GLU A 111 -9.10 13.47 21.63
CA GLU A 111 -7.65 13.67 21.61
C GLU A 111 -6.92 12.38 21.23
N GLY A 112 -7.30 11.27 21.86
CA GLY A 112 -6.75 9.95 21.55
C GLY A 112 -7.04 9.50 20.12
N ALA A 113 -8.21 9.84 19.56
CA ALA A 113 -8.54 9.59 18.17
C ALA A 113 -7.60 10.36 17.23
N GLY A 114 -7.34 11.63 17.51
CA GLY A 114 -6.42 12.45 16.72
C GLY A 114 -4.98 11.91 16.71
N ASP A 115 -4.44 11.60 17.89
CA ASP A 115 -3.10 11.01 18.05
C ASP A 115 -3.00 9.64 17.39
N GLY A 116 -4.00 8.79 17.64
CA GLY A 116 -4.08 7.46 17.04
C GLY A 116 -4.21 7.50 15.53
N ALA A 117 -5.02 8.40 14.97
CA ALA A 117 -5.17 8.57 13.54
C ALA A 117 -3.84 8.95 12.88
N LEU A 118 -3.13 9.92 13.43
CA LEU A 118 -1.87 10.40 12.87
C LEU A 118 -0.78 9.33 12.95
N SER A 119 -0.55 8.75 14.12
CA SER A 119 0.45 7.69 14.31
C SER A 119 0.12 6.44 13.51
N GLY A 120 -1.16 6.07 13.45
CA GLY A 120 -1.68 4.95 12.67
C GLY A 120 -1.49 5.14 11.19
N ALA A 121 -1.77 6.33 10.64
CA ALA A 121 -1.55 6.62 9.21
C ALA A 121 -0.08 6.48 8.83
N ILE A 122 0.84 7.04 9.62
CA ILE A 122 2.28 6.96 9.37
C ILE A 122 2.77 5.50 9.46
N THR A 123 2.46 4.83 10.57
CA THR A 123 2.87 3.44 10.79
C THR A 123 2.28 2.50 9.74
N GLY A 124 1.02 2.73 9.40
CA GLY A 124 0.31 1.98 8.37
C GLY A 124 0.96 2.14 6.98
N ALA A 125 1.37 3.37 6.62
CA ALA A 125 2.07 3.62 5.37
C ALA A 125 3.39 2.83 5.28
N VAL A 126 4.21 2.91 6.33
CA VAL A 126 5.50 2.19 6.40
C VAL A 126 5.29 0.67 6.34
N THR A 127 4.36 0.16 7.15
CA THR A 127 4.05 -1.28 7.18
C THR A 127 3.48 -1.77 5.85
N GLY A 128 2.61 -0.98 5.23
CA GLY A 128 2.03 -1.29 3.92
C GLY A 128 3.07 -1.33 2.81
N ALA A 129 4.01 -0.37 2.80
CA ALA A 129 5.16 -0.37 1.89
C ALA A 129 6.05 -1.59 2.10
N ALA A 130 6.40 -1.90 3.35
CA ALA A 130 7.23 -3.04 3.69
C ALA A 130 6.59 -4.37 3.24
N ARG A 131 5.28 -4.55 3.47
CA ARG A 131 4.53 -5.72 2.98
C ARG A 131 4.53 -5.81 1.46
N GLY A 132 4.38 -4.67 0.75
CA GLY A 132 4.49 -4.61 -0.69
C GLY A 132 5.87 -5.05 -1.18
N ALA A 133 6.93 -4.52 -0.58
CA ALA A 133 8.31 -4.88 -0.89
C ALA A 133 8.62 -6.36 -0.64
N THR A 134 8.14 -6.91 0.48
CA THR A 134 8.30 -8.34 0.80
C THR A 134 7.63 -9.22 -0.25
N LYS A 135 6.41 -8.89 -0.68
CA LYS A 135 5.70 -9.62 -1.75
C LYS A 135 6.48 -9.58 -3.06
N VAL A 136 7.01 -8.42 -3.44
CA VAL A 136 7.84 -8.26 -4.64
C VAL A 136 9.13 -9.09 -4.52
N ALA A 137 9.80 -9.05 -3.37
CA ALA A 137 11.01 -9.83 -3.13
C ALA A 137 10.74 -11.35 -3.19
N GLN A 138 9.61 -11.80 -2.62
CA GLN A 138 9.20 -13.20 -2.70
C GLN A 138 8.89 -13.62 -4.15
N ALA A 139 8.18 -12.77 -4.91
CA ALA A 139 7.93 -13.02 -6.33
C ALA A 139 9.25 -13.11 -7.12
N ALA A 140 10.19 -12.21 -6.86
CA ALA A 140 11.50 -12.21 -7.52
C ALA A 140 12.32 -13.49 -7.26
N LYS A 141 12.15 -14.15 -6.11
CA LYS A 141 12.80 -15.43 -5.81
C LYS A 141 12.32 -16.59 -6.69
N ALA A 142 11.11 -16.49 -7.24
CA ALA A 142 10.59 -17.49 -8.18
C ALA A 142 11.25 -17.39 -9.57
N TRP A 143 11.94 -16.30 -9.85
CA TRP A 143 12.61 -16.06 -11.13
C TRP A 143 14.09 -16.46 -11.06
N ASP A 144 14.56 -17.09 -12.12
CA ASP A 144 15.98 -17.28 -12.34
C ASP A 144 16.61 -15.99 -12.83
N SER A 145 17.86 -15.72 -12.45
CA SER A 145 18.56 -14.53 -12.94
C SER A 145 18.89 -14.63 -14.43
N GLY A 146 19.11 -15.84 -14.93
CA GLY A 146 19.49 -16.03 -16.34
C GLY A 146 20.70 -15.17 -16.72
N THR A 147 20.51 -14.32 -17.72
CA THR A 147 21.52 -13.32 -18.17
C THR A 147 21.47 -12.00 -17.40
N PHE A 148 20.53 -11.83 -16.47
CA PHE A 148 20.37 -10.63 -15.67
C PHE A 148 21.17 -10.71 -14.36
N LYS A 149 21.40 -9.55 -13.73
CA LYS A 149 22.11 -9.48 -12.44
C LYS A 149 21.33 -10.10 -11.26
N SER A 150 20.00 -10.26 -11.39
CA SER A 150 19.14 -10.80 -10.34
C SER A 150 17.81 -11.30 -10.87
N GLY A 151 17.13 -12.19 -10.12
CA GLY A 151 15.78 -12.63 -10.43
C GLY A 151 14.76 -11.48 -10.48
N TYR A 152 14.99 -10.41 -9.70
CA TYR A 152 14.16 -9.20 -9.79
C TYR A 152 14.27 -8.50 -11.15
N GLN A 153 15.47 -8.37 -11.69
CA GLN A 153 15.68 -7.76 -13.02
C GLN A 153 15.11 -8.64 -14.13
N SER A 154 15.27 -9.96 -14.03
CA SER A 154 14.65 -10.93 -14.93
C SER A 154 13.13 -10.80 -14.92
N MET A 155 12.51 -10.82 -13.73
CA MET A 155 11.07 -10.63 -13.52
C MET A 155 10.57 -9.32 -14.14
N LYS A 156 11.24 -8.20 -13.85
CA LYS A 156 10.89 -6.87 -14.37
C LYS A 156 10.95 -6.82 -15.90
N TYR A 157 12.01 -7.38 -16.49
CA TYR A 157 12.19 -7.41 -17.94
C TYR A 157 11.08 -8.20 -18.63
N HIS A 158 10.82 -9.42 -18.17
CA HIS A 158 9.81 -10.28 -18.76
C HIS A 158 8.39 -9.77 -18.57
N TYR A 159 8.08 -9.18 -17.41
CA TYR A 159 6.82 -8.49 -17.18
C TYR A 159 6.62 -7.33 -18.18
N ASN A 160 7.62 -6.47 -18.34
CA ASN A 160 7.52 -5.36 -19.27
C ASN A 160 7.38 -5.85 -20.72
N LYS A 161 8.15 -6.87 -21.12
CA LYS A 161 8.13 -7.42 -22.48
C LYS A 161 6.80 -8.10 -22.81
N HIS A 162 6.30 -8.97 -21.92
CA HIS A 162 5.19 -9.87 -22.22
C HIS A 162 3.84 -9.42 -21.67
N VAL A 163 3.79 -8.32 -20.93
CA VAL A 163 2.53 -7.75 -20.40
C VAL A 163 2.40 -6.29 -20.84
N VAL A 164 3.36 -5.45 -20.45
CA VAL A 164 3.25 -4.01 -20.67
C VAL A 164 3.37 -3.67 -22.16
N SER A 165 4.41 -4.16 -22.83
CA SER A 165 4.63 -3.86 -24.26
C SER A 165 3.58 -4.50 -25.18
N GLU A 166 2.98 -5.62 -24.76
CA GLU A 166 1.91 -6.29 -25.50
C GLU A 166 0.51 -5.74 -25.14
N GLY A 167 0.42 -4.77 -24.20
CA GLY A 167 -0.85 -4.15 -23.79
C GLY A 167 -1.84 -5.12 -23.14
N LEU A 168 -1.36 -6.19 -22.49
CA LEU A 168 -2.20 -7.23 -21.97
C LEU A 168 -2.85 -6.82 -20.63
N THR A 169 -4.13 -7.12 -20.48
CA THR A 169 -4.86 -6.97 -19.22
C THR A 169 -4.67 -8.15 -18.27
N LYS A 170 -4.34 -9.34 -18.83
CA LYS A 170 -3.94 -10.51 -18.06
C LYS A 170 -2.60 -10.23 -17.35
N GLY A 171 -2.48 -10.70 -16.11
CA GLY A 171 -1.26 -10.45 -15.36
C GLY A 171 -1.02 -8.96 -15.06
N ASN A 172 -2.08 -8.22 -14.74
CA ASN A 172 -2.12 -6.76 -14.58
C ASN A 172 -1.12 -6.17 -13.57
N ASN A 173 -0.40 -7.01 -12.86
CA ASN A 173 0.75 -6.61 -12.04
C ASN A 173 1.79 -7.72 -11.98
N VAL A 174 3.00 -7.35 -11.63
CA VAL A 174 4.17 -8.25 -11.58
C VAL A 174 3.99 -9.43 -10.64
N LEU A 175 3.22 -9.29 -9.56
CA LEU A 175 2.93 -10.39 -8.63
C LEU A 175 1.98 -11.40 -9.27
N LYS A 176 0.91 -10.93 -9.90
CA LYS A 176 -0.06 -11.77 -10.61
C LYS A 176 0.61 -12.50 -11.78
N TYR A 177 1.43 -11.79 -12.56
CA TYR A 177 2.20 -12.36 -13.64
C TYR A 177 3.11 -13.51 -13.16
N THR A 178 3.84 -13.30 -12.05
CA THR A 178 4.67 -14.34 -11.44
C THR A 178 3.83 -15.51 -10.93
N GLN A 179 2.70 -15.24 -10.27
CA GLN A 179 1.80 -16.28 -9.79
C GLN A 179 1.23 -17.13 -10.92
N ASP A 180 0.87 -16.48 -12.03
CA ASP A 180 0.34 -17.18 -13.21
C ASP A 180 1.42 -18.05 -13.86
N ALA A 181 2.66 -17.58 -13.93
CA ALA A 181 3.79 -18.36 -14.42
C ALA A 181 4.06 -19.61 -13.55
N VAL A 182 4.07 -19.45 -12.24
CA VAL A 182 4.23 -20.59 -11.29
C VAL A 182 3.07 -21.56 -11.40
N SER A 183 1.84 -21.04 -11.47
CA SER A 183 0.63 -21.88 -11.61
C SER A 183 0.62 -22.62 -12.94
N PHE A 184 1.11 -22.00 -14.01
CA PHE A 184 1.27 -22.63 -15.31
C PHE A 184 2.27 -23.79 -15.25
N ALA A 185 3.46 -23.57 -14.66
CA ALA A 185 4.45 -24.63 -14.49
C ALA A 185 3.91 -25.82 -13.67
N ASN A 186 3.27 -25.53 -12.54
CA ASN A 186 2.75 -26.56 -11.64
C ASN A 186 1.65 -27.41 -12.29
N ARG A 187 0.71 -26.79 -13.01
CA ARG A 187 -0.37 -27.52 -13.72
C ARG A 187 0.14 -28.38 -14.85
N ASN A 188 1.27 -28.05 -15.42
CA ASN A 188 1.79 -28.68 -16.63
C ASN A 188 3.11 -29.42 -16.39
N SER A 189 3.48 -29.66 -15.14
CA SER A 189 4.75 -30.30 -14.78
C SER A 189 4.97 -31.65 -15.46
N SER A 190 3.92 -32.42 -15.69
CA SER A 190 4.00 -33.74 -16.35
C SER A 190 4.22 -33.68 -17.88
N VAL A 191 3.95 -32.52 -18.49
CA VAL A 191 4.04 -32.35 -19.95
C VAL A 191 5.11 -31.33 -20.35
N LEU A 192 5.81 -30.75 -19.41
CA LEU A 192 6.96 -29.91 -19.65
C LEU A 192 8.06 -30.72 -20.38
N LYS A 193 8.51 -30.20 -21.50
CA LYS A 193 9.58 -30.82 -22.28
C LYS A 193 10.92 -30.19 -21.94
N TYR A 194 11.92 -31.02 -21.68
CA TYR A 194 13.27 -30.57 -21.52
C TYR A 194 13.88 -30.17 -22.88
N THR A 195 14.39 -28.96 -22.98
CA THR A 195 15.03 -28.46 -24.18
C THR A 195 16.30 -27.71 -23.81
N TYR A 196 17.40 -27.98 -24.48
CA TYR A 196 18.62 -27.22 -24.33
C TYR A 196 18.54 -25.93 -25.12
N ASN A 197 18.74 -24.80 -24.43
CA ASN A 197 18.76 -23.50 -25.07
C ASN A 197 20.20 -23.03 -25.32
N TYR A 198 20.65 -23.17 -26.53
CA TYR A 198 22.01 -22.82 -26.93
C TYR A 198 22.33 -21.34 -26.76
N ASN A 199 21.35 -20.46 -26.87
CA ASN A 199 21.56 -19.01 -26.71
C ASN A 199 21.88 -18.60 -25.28
N TYR A 200 21.45 -19.40 -24.29
CA TYR A 200 21.66 -19.13 -22.87
C TYR A 200 22.58 -20.12 -22.17
N GLY A 201 23.09 -21.10 -22.91
CA GLY A 201 23.97 -22.13 -22.35
C GLY A 201 23.31 -23.02 -21.28
N ASN A 202 21.99 -22.98 -21.16
CA ASN A 202 21.21 -23.62 -20.11
C ASN A 202 20.17 -24.57 -20.69
N ALA A 203 19.98 -25.70 -20.01
CA ALA A 203 18.84 -26.54 -20.26
C ALA A 203 17.59 -25.95 -19.58
N SER A 204 16.50 -25.86 -20.29
CA SER A 204 15.24 -25.35 -19.76
C SER A 204 14.07 -26.25 -20.07
N TRP A 205 13.08 -26.23 -19.19
CA TRP A 205 11.82 -26.90 -19.41
C TRP A 205 10.87 -25.95 -20.14
N ASN A 206 10.36 -26.37 -21.28
CA ASN A 206 9.50 -25.56 -22.12
C ASN A 206 8.12 -26.19 -22.25
N LEU A 207 7.13 -25.33 -22.28
CA LEU A 207 5.80 -25.69 -22.73
C LEU A 207 5.15 -24.53 -23.48
N THR A 208 4.69 -24.81 -24.68
CA THR A 208 3.89 -23.87 -25.47
C THR A 208 2.65 -24.58 -25.95
N TYR A 209 1.48 -24.01 -25.64
CA TYR A 209 0.20 -24.55 -26.11
C TYR A 209 -0.17 -24.01 -27.50
N SER A 210 -1.13 -24.67 -28.16
CA SER A 210 -1.76 -24.18 -29.38
C SER A 210 -2.42 -22.80 -29.21
N THR A 211 -2.78 -22.43 -27.96
CA THR A 211 -3.25 -21.08 -27.59
C THR A 211 -2.16 -20.02 -27.59
N GLY A 212 -0.91 -20.40 -27.80
CA GLY A 212 0.24 -19.51 -27.76
C GLY A 212 0.77 -19.18 -26.35
N GLN A 213 0.10 -19.57 -25.27
CA GLN A 213 0.61 -19.43 -23.93
C GLN A 213 1.78 -20.39 -23.66
N GLY A 214 2.84 -19.91 -23.03
CA GLY A 214 3.98 -20.76 -22.75
C GLY A 214 4.95 -20.18 -21.74
N GLY A 215 5.96 -20.96 -21.41
CA GLY A 215 7.01 -20.54 -20.48
C GLY A 215 8.23 -21.47 -20.54
N MET A 216 9.34 -20.95 -20.03
CA MET A 216 10.58 -21.68 -19.84
C MET A 216 10.95 -21.65 -18.36
N PHE A 217 11.35 -22.79 -17.84
CA PHE A 217 11.62 -23.00 -16.42
C PHE A 217 12.94 -23.76 -16.25
N THR A 218 13.63 -23.52 -15.18
CA THR A 218 14.80 -24.34 -14.80
C THR A 218 14.37 -25.70 -14.25
N SER A 219 15.30 -26.64 -14.14
CA SER A 219 15.07 -27.93 -13.47
C SER A 219 14.65 -27.77 -12.00
N ALA A 220 15.05 -26.67 -11.36
CA ALA A 220 14.65 -26.30 -10.01
C ALA A 220 13.26 -25.59 -9.94
N GLY A 221 12.55 -25.49 -11.04
CA GLY A 221 11.24 -24.86 -11.12
C GLY A 221 11.23 -23.33 -11.13
N LYS A 222 12.39 -22.69 -11.23
CA LYS A 222 12.46 -21.22 -11.37
C LYS A 222 12.07 -20.78 -12.76
N ILE A 223 11.42 -19.63 -12.85
CA ILE A 223 10.92 -19.05 -14.10
C ILE A 223 12.09 -18.38 -14.85
N LEU A 224 12.32 -18.77 -16.09
CA LEU A 224 13.23 -18.08 -17.02
C LEU A 224 12.46 -17.06 -17.85
N THR A 225 11.31 -17.43 -18.39
CA THR A 225 10.38 -16.56 -19.12
C THR A 225 8.98 -17.15 -19.11
N PHE A 226 7.98 -16.28 -19.28
CA PHE A 226 6.57 -16.68 -19.38
C PHE A 226 5.82 -15.68 -20.27
N TRP A 227 4.82 -16.12 -21.03
CA TRP A 227 3.98 -15.29 -21.88
C TRP A 227 2.55 -15.83 -21.97
N TYR A 228 1.59 -14.96 -22.31
CA TYR A 228 0.15 -15.24 -22.22
C TYR A 228 -0.53 -15.60 -23.54
N ARG A 229 0.10 -15.58 -24.63
CA ARG A 229 -0.55 -15.84 -25.94
C ARG A 229 -1.25 -17.16 -26.03
#